data_17a427c97a866f6c34c4226811e991c3
#
_entry.id   17a427c97a866f6c34c4226811e991c3
#
_cell.length_a   1.000
_cell.length_b   1.000
_cell.length_c   1.000
_cell.angle_alpha   90.00
_cell.angle_beta   90.00
_cell.angle_gamma   90.00
#
_symmetry.space_group_name_H-M   'P 1'
#
loop_
_entity.id
_entity.type
_entity.pdbx_description
1 polymer ?
#
loop_
_entity_poly.entity_id
_entity_poly.type
_entity_poly.pdbx_seq_one_letter_code
_entity_poly.pdbx_strand_id
1 'polypeptide(L)'
;MDKLEYIPGDLVIYASLIKEPVAEICEVHEASYTVKFMHGNFATTSNEIKPITLTPEVLEKNGWVKDKEGYINDSYHLHLCEKNNRYSVYKVVNDNIVWLTDVRNVSDLQHLLFGLGLNSEMEV
;
A
#
# COMPACT_ATOMS: atom_id res chain seq x y z
N MET A 1 -12.25 -4.29 -17.09
CA MET A 1 -11.26 -3.49 -16.37
C MET A 1 -11.51 -3.60 -14.88
N ASP A 2 -10.49 -3.98 -14.17
CA ASP A 2 -10.63 -4.19 -12.75
C ASP A 2 -10.77 -2.87 -12.02
N LYS A 3 -11.77 -2.76 -11.19
CA LYS A 3 -11.88 -1.64 -10.28
C LYS A 3 -10.86 -1.82 -9.18
N LEU A 4 -10.17 -0.73 -8.84
CA LEU A 4 -9.38 -0.72 -7.63
C LEU A 4 -10.33 -0.89 -6.46
N GLU A 5 -10.17 -1.97 -5.73
CA GLU A 5 -10.95 -2.21 -4.54
C GLU A 5 -10.13 -1.79 -3.32
N TYR A 6 -10.70 -0.88 -2.56
CA TYR A 6 -10.10 -0.44 -1.29
C TYR A 6 -10.81 -1.10 -0.14
N ILE A 7 -10.08 -1.34 0.92
CA ILE A 7 -10.61 -1.85 2.18
C ILE A 7 -10.30 -0.86 3.30
N PRO A 8 -11.02 -0.91 4.43
CA PRO A 8 -10.72 -0.04 5.57
C PRO A 8 -9.25 -0.18 5.98
N GLY A 9 -8.61 0.94 6.24
CA GLY A 9 -7.18 1.02 6.56
C GLY A 9 -6.30 1.39 5.38
N ASP A 10 -6.78 1.26 4.14
CA ASP A 10 -6.00 1.63 2.96
C ASP A 10 -5.73 3.13 2.92
N LEU A 11 -4.50 3.49 2.55
CA LEU A 11 -4.11 4.87 2.35
C LEU A 11 -4.25 5.25 0.88
N VAL A 12 -4.83 6.41 0.63
CA VAL A 12 -5.11 6.92 -0.72
C VAL A 12 -4.84 8.41 -0.78
N ILE A 13 -4.80 8.95 -2.01
CA ILE A 13 -4.75 10.39 -2.24
C ILE A 13 -6.16 10.87 -2.59
N TYR A 14 -6.62 11.91 -1.89
CA TYR A 14 -7.85 12.60 -2.23
C TYR A 14 -7.52 13.68 -3.25
N ALA A 15 -7.91 13.46 -4.50
CA ALA A 15 -7.40 14.21 -5.65
C ALA A 15 -7.75 15.69 -5.63
N SER A 16 -8.85 16.10 -4.97
CA SER A 16 -9.24 17.51 -4.93
C SER A 16 -8.57 18.32 -3.83
N LEU A 17 -7.75 17.70 -2.97
CA LEU A 17 -7.00 18.42 -1.95
C LEU A 17 -5.57 18.70 -2.42
N ILE A 18 -5.12 19.94 -2.25
CA ILE A 18 -3.76 20.36 -2.58
C ILE A 18 -2.83 20.16 -1.39
N LYS A 19 -3.32 20.44 -0.18
CA LYS A 19 -2.57 20.26 1.07
C LYS A 19 -3.08 19.03 1.79
N GLU A 20 -2.12 18.23 2.28
CA GLU A 20 -2.42 17.01 3.04
C GLU A 20 -3.45 16.11 2.33
N PRO A 21 -3.16 15.69 1.08
CA PRO A 21 -4.13 14.92 0.30
C PRO A 21 -4.26 13.47 0.74
N VAL A 22 -3.42 13.00 1.65
CA VAL A 22 -3.46 11.61 2.11
C VAL A 22 -4.66 11.38 3.01
N ALA A 23 -5.39 10.32 2.72
CA ALA A 23 -6.57 9.92 3.49
C ALA A 23 -6.58 8.41 3.69
N GLU A 24 -7.29 7.96 4.71
CA GLU A 24 -7.46 6.55 5.00
C GLU A 24 -8.90 6.14 4.71
N ILE A 25 -9.09 5.01 4.07
CA ILE A 25 -10.42 4.42 3.86
C ILE A 25 -10.94 3.96 5.21
N CYS A 26 -12.10 4.47 5.61
CA CYS A 26 -12.75 4.10 6.88
C CYS A 26 -13.92 3.16 6.66
N GLU A 27 -14.73 3.43 5.63
CA GLU A 27 -15.91 2.62 5.32
C GLU A 27 -16.00 2.41 3.82
N VAL A 28 -16.48 1.24 3.45
CA VAL A 28 -16.74 0.87 2.06
C VAL A 28 -18.25 0.74 1.88
N HIS A 29 -18.79 1.49 0.94
CA HIS A 29 -20.21 1.48 0.59
C HIS A 29 -20.39 0.90 -0.81
N GLU A 30 -21.63 0.68 -1.23
CA GLU A 30 -21.92 0.06 -2.52
C GLU A 30 -21.32 0.82 -3.71
N ALA A 31 -21.36 2.16 -3.67
CA ALA A 31 -20.86 2.99 -4.78
C ALA A 31 -19.93 4.12 -4.32
N SER A 32 -19.45 4.07 -3.08
CA SER A 32 -18.61 5.14 -2.54
C SER A 32 -17.76 4.65 -1.38
N TYR A 33 -16.86 5.53 -0.94
CA TYR A 33 -16.00 5.30 0.21
C TYR A 33 -16.11 6.48 1.17
N THR A 34 -16.09 6.21 2.47
CA THR A 34 -15.87 7.24 3.48
C THR A 34 -14.39 7.24 3.83
N VAL A 35 -13.76 8.40 3.71
CA VAL A 35 -12.33 8.56 3.98
C VAL A 35 -12.13 9.51 5.14
N LYS A 36 -11.07 9.27 5.91
CA LYS A 36 -10.63 10.14 7.01
C LYS A 36 -9.33 10.81 6.63
N PHE A 37 -9.30 12.13 6.68
CA PHE A 37 -8.07 12.89 6.44
C PHE A 37 -7.17 12.89 7.68
N MET A 38 -5.90 13.17 7.48
CA MET A 38 -4.92 13.21 8.57
C MET A 38 -5.28 14.24 9.65
N HIS A 39 -5.96 15.33 9.29
CA HIS A 39 -6.42 16.33 10.26
C HIS A 39 -7.72 15.95 11.00
N GLY A 40 -8.25 14.76 10.75
CA GLY A 40 -9.38 14.21 11.50
C GLY A 40 -10.77 14.38 10.89
N ASN A 41 -10.89 15.12 9.80
CA ASN A 41 -12.16 15.28 9.09
C ASN A 41 -12.45 14.08 8.18
N PHE A 42 -13.71 13.90 7.83
CA PHE A 42 -14.19 12.83 6.96
C PHE A 42 -14.84 13.38 5.71
N ALA A 43 -14.82 12.59 4.65
CA ALA A 43 -15.54 12.87 3.41
C ALA A 43 -16.03 11.58 2.79
N THR A 44 -17.10 11.66 2.01
CA THR A 44 -17.59 10.53 1.22
C THR A 44 -17.36 10.82 -0.25
N THR A 45 -16.78 9.88 -0.97
CA THR A 45 -16.45 10.08 -2.38
C THR A 45 -16.59 8.78 -3.16
N SER A 46 -16.90 8.89 -4.45
CA SER A 46 -16.97 7.74 -5.35
C SER A 46 -15.81 7.71 -6.35
N ASN A 47 -15.18 8.85 -6.65
CA ASN A 47 -14.21 8.94 -7.74
C ASN A 47 -13.07 9.94 -7.51
N GLU A 48 -13.01 10.58 -6.35
CA GLU A 48 -11.97 11.59 -6.08
C GLU A 48 -10.72 11.03 -5.41
N ILE A 49 -10.66 9.71 -5.23
CA ILE A 49 -9.51 9.05 -4.62
C ILE A 49 -8.71 8.30 -5.68
N LYS A 50 -7.41 8.25 -5.48
CA LYS A 50 -6.49 7.49 -6.32
C LYS A 50 -5.40 6.84 -5.47
N PRO A 51 -4.76 5.79 -5.99
CA PRO A 51 -3.72 5.10 -5.23
C PRO A 51 -2.48 5.98 -5.02
N ILE A 52 -1.77 5.72 -3.92
CA ILE A 52 -0.47 6.33 -3.65
C ILE A 52 0.59 5.42 -4.24
N THR A 53 1.42 5.97 -5.14
CA THR A 53 2.51 5.21 -5.73
C THR A 53 3.49 4.76 -4.66
N LEU A 54 3.91 3.50 -4.73
CA LEU A 54 4.91 2.96 -3.83
C LEU A 54 6.29 3.44 -4.28
N THR A 55 6.95 4.22 -3.44
CA THR A 55 8.23 4.84 -3.75
C THR A 55 9.31 4.35 -2.78
N PRO A 56 10.61 4.50 -3.13
CA PRO A 56 11.69 4.20 -2.20
C PRO A 56 11.53 4.91 -0.85
N GLU A 57 11.11 6.17 -0.86
CA GLU A 57 10.92 6.95 0.37
C GLU A 57 9.86 6.34 1.27
N VAL A 58 8.75 5.91 0.70
CA VAL A 58 7.68 5.25 1.45
C VAL A 58 8.16 3.93 2.03
N LEU A 59 8.88 3.14 1.25
CA LEU A 59 9.40 1.85 1.73
C LEU A 59 10.35 2.06 2.90
N GLU A 60 11.27 3.01 2.79
CA GLU A 60 12.25 3.28 3.84
C GLU A 60 11.57 3.79 5.12
N LYS A 61 10.53 4.61 5.01
CA LYS A 61 9.73 5.05 6.16
C LYS A 61 9.11 3.89 6.92
N ASN A 62 8.84 2.78 6.23
CA ASN A 62 8.14 1.64 6.80
C ASN A 62 9.07 0.48 7.15
N GLY A 63 10.37 0.76 7.26
CA GLY A 63 11.33 -0.22 7.75
C GLY A 63 11.90 -1.16 6.70
N TRP A 64 11.63 -0.90 5.43
CA TRP A 64 12.25 -1.66 4.35
C TRP A 64 13.66 -1.16 4.11
N VAL A 65 14.60 -2.08 3.91
CA VAL A 65 16.01 -1.77 3.73
C VAL A 65 16.42 -2.09 2.30
N LYS A 66 17.10 -1.15 1.66
CA LYS A 66 17.54 -1.32 0.28
C LYS A 66 18.64 -2.37 0.19
N ASP A 67 18.54 -3.25 -0.79
CA ASP A 67 19.59 -4.19 -1.14
C ASP A 67 19.92 -4.11 -2.65
N LYS A 68 20.66 -5.08 -3.19
CA LYS A 68 21.12 -5.04 -4.59
C LYS A 68 20.00 -5.08 -5.60
N GLU A 69 18.90 -5.74 -5.29
CA GLU A 69 17.80 -5.98 -6.24
C GLU A 69 16.54 -5.19 -5.91
N GLY A 70 16.47 -4.57 -4.75
CA GLY A 70 15.30 -3.82 -4.33
C GLY A 70 15.29 -3.57 -2.84
N TYR A 71 14.30 -4.09 -2.13
CA TYR A 71 14.12 -3.86 -0.71
C TYR A 71 13.83 -5.16 0.02
N ILE A 72 14.30 -5.25 1.26
CA ILE A 72 14.05 -6.42 2.11
C ILE A 72 13.43 -5.97 3.44
N ASN A 73 12.63 -6.86 4.01
CA ASN A 73 12.13 -6.72 5.37
C ASN A 73 12.34 -8.07 6.07
N ASP A 74 13.41 -8.14 6.87
CA ASP A 74 13.78 -9.39 7.53
C ASP A 74 12.75 -9.86 8.55
N SER A 75 12.06 -8.93 9.21
CA SER A 75 11.02 -9.28 10.18
C SER A 75 9.86 -10.03 9.53
N TYR A 76 9.58 -9.73 8.27
CA TYR A 76 8.49 -10.37 7.52
C TYR A 76 8.97 -11.49 6.61
N HIS A 77 10.29 -11.65 6.45
CA HIS A 77 10.90 -12.57 5.48
C HIS A 77 10.43 -12.27 4.05
N LEU A 78 10.27 -11.00 3.72
CA LEU A 78 9.81 -10.55 2.42
C LEU A 78 10.90 -9.77 1.68
N HIS A 79 10.93 -9.96 0.36
CA HIS A 79 11.81 -9.23 -0.56
C HIS A 79 10.96 -8.58 -1.64
N LEU A 80 11.30 -7.33 -1.98
CA LEU A 80 10.70 -6.59 -3.07
C LEU A 80 11.76 -6.37 -4.14
N CYS A 81 11.54 -6.90 -5.33
CA CYS A 81 12.42 -6.69 -6.48
C CYS A 81 11.78 -5.67 -7.42
N GLU A 82 12.44 -4.54 -7.63
CA GLU A 82 11.94 -3.50 -8.52
C GLU A 82 12.08 -3.93 -9.97
N LYS A 83 10.97 -3.81 -10.73
CA LYS A 83 10.95 -4.15 -12.13
C LYS A 83 9.82 -3.41 -12.84
N ASN A 84 10.14 -2.59 -13.86
CA ASN A 84 9.15 -1.90 -14.69
C ASN A 84 8.10 -1.12 -13.90
N ASN A 85 8.53 -0.26 -12.97
CA ASN A 85 7.66 0.59 -12.15
C ASN A 85 6.73 -0.18 -11.21
N ARG A 86 7.10 -1.40 -10.88
CA ARG A 86 6.38 -2.21 -9.90
C ARG A 86 7.38 -3.03 -9.10
N TYR A 87 6.91 -3.64 -8.04
CA TYR A 87 7.73 -4.51 -7.20
C TYR A 87 7.14 -5.91 -7.22
N SER A 88 7.99 -6.88 -7.54
CA SER A 88 7.64 -8.29 -7.39
C SER A 88 7.96 -8.70 -5.95
N VAL A 89 6.99 -9.28 -5.27
CA VAL A 89 7.13 -9.64 -3.86
C VAL A 89 7.44 -11.13 -3.73
N TYR A 90 8.51 -11.42 -3.01
CA TYR A 90 8.95 -12.79 -2.74
C TYR A 90 9.00 -13.04 -1.24
N LYS A 91 8.66 -14.25 -0.85
CA LYS A 91 8.79 -14.70 0.53
C LYS A 91 9.89 -15.74 0.63
N VAL A 92 10.70 -15.65 1.67
CA VAL A 92 11.73 -16.66 1.96
C VAL A 92 11.15 -17.69 2.93
N VAL A 93 11.11 -18.93 2.49
CA VAL A 93 10.59 -20.05 3.29
C VAL A 93 11.57 -21.20 3.20
N ASN A 94 12.17 -21.59 4.34
CA ASN A 94 13.11 -22.72 4.40
C ASN A 94 14.21 -22.66 3.33
N ASP A 95 14.83 -21.49 3.20
CA ASP A 95 15.89 -21.20 2.21
C ASP A 95 15.39 -21.17 0.75
N ASN A 96 14.10 -21.31 0.52
CA ASN A 96 13.49 -21.16 -0.79
C ASN A 96 12.85 -19.78 -0.92
N ILE A 97 12.88 -19.26 -2.15
CA ILE A 97 12.27 -17.98 -2.46
C ILE A 97 11.01 -18.26 -3.28
N VAL A 98 9.87 -17.78 -2.80
CA VAL A 98 8.57 -17.99 -3.43
C VAL A 98 7.97 -16.65 -3.84
N TRP A 99 7.66 -16.50 -5.13
CA TRP A 99 6.95 -15.33 -5.61
C TRP A 99 5.51 -15.33 -5.12
N LEU A 100 5.04 -14.18 -4.62
CA LEU A 100 3.68 -14.03 -4.10
C LEU A 100 2.80 -13.23 -5.06
N THR A 101 3.23 -12.04 -5.43
CA THR A 101 2.45 -11.12 -6.26
C THR A 101 3.33 -9.94 -6.66
N ASP A 102 2.77 -9.06 -7.49
CA ASP A 102 3.37 -7.77 -7.81
C ASP A 102 2.57 -6.66 -7.15
N VAL A 103 3.24 -5.62 -6.67
CA VAL A 103 2.60 -4.45 -6.07
C VAL A 103 3.11 -3.18 -6.75
N ARG A 104 2.23 -2.20 -6.94
CA ARG A 104 2.56 -0.91 -7.57
C ARG A 104 2.33 0.27 -6.65
N ASN A 105 1.42 0.14 -5.71
CA ASN A 105 1.02 1.24 -4.85
C ASN A 105 0.94 0.80 -3.40
N VAL A 106 0.76 1.78 -2.53
CA VAL A 106 0.73 1.55 -1.08
C VAL A 106 -0.39 0.60 -0.69
N SER A 107 -1.57 0.76 -1.25
CA SER A 107 -2.69 -0.11 -0.91
C SER A 107 -2.48 -1.56 -1.35
N ASP A 108 -1.80 -1.78 -2.48
CA ASP A 108 -1.44 -3.15 -2.90
C ASP A 108 -0.57 -3.83 -1.84
N LEU A 109 0.44 -3.12 -1.34
CA LEU A 109 1.31 -3.66 -0.30
C LEU A 109 0.55 -3.86 1.01
N GLN A 110 -0.33 -2.93 1.38
CA GLN A 110 -1.16 -3.07 2.56
C GLN A 110 -2.04 -4.32 2.48
N HIS A 111 -2.67 -4.57 1.33
CA HIS A 111 -3.50 -5.77 1.11
C HIS A 111 -2.68 -7.04 1.26
N LEU A 112 -1.47 -7.06 0.69
CA LEU A 112 -0.59 -8.21 0.81
C LEU A 112 -0.23 -8.48 2.27
N LEU A 113 0.19 -7.45 3.00
CA LEU A 113 0.57 -7.59 4.41
C LEU A 113 -0.62 -8.07 5.25
N PHE A 114 -1.79 -7.51 5.01
CA PHE A 114 -3.00 -7.93 5.69
C PHE A 114 -3.32 -9.41 5.41
N GLY A 115 -3.23 -9.81 4.14
CA GLY A 115 -3.48 -11.20 3.74
C GLY A 115 -2.50 -12.21 4.33
N LEU A 116 -1.29 -11.75 4.66
CA LEU A 116 -0.27 -12.58 5.31
C LEU A 116 -0.36 -12.56 6.84
N GLY A 117 -1.34 -11.84 7.38
CA GLY A 117 -1.48 -11.69 8.84
C GLY A 117 -0.44 -10.78 9.47
N LEU A 118 0.18 -9.90 8.67
CA LEU A 118 1.19 -8.96 9.14
C LEU A 118 0.56 -7.57 9.35
N ASN A 119 1.32 -6.68 10.01
CA ASN A 119 0.86 -5.32 10.21
C ASN A 119 0.77 -4.58 8.87
N SER A 120 -0.43 -4.19 8.48
CA SER A 120 -0.68 -3.49 7.22
C SER A 120 -0.73 -1.97 7.37
N GLU A 121 -0.55 -1.44 8.56
CA GLU A 121 -0.46 0.01 8.76
C GLU A 121 0.83 0.53 8.15
N MET A 122 0.73 1.63 7.39
CA MET A 122 1.88 2.23 6.73
C MET A 122 1.88 3.75 6.92
N GLU A 123 3.09 4.32 6.84
CA GLU A 123 3.30 5.76 6.77
C GLU A 123 3.65 6.14 5.33
N VAL A 124 3.23 7.31 4.91
CA VAL A 124 3.53 7.80 3.56
C VAL A 124 4.09 9.22 3.54
#